data_cf3adfc56b8baae4b8d18387ea76abb8
#
_entry.id   cf3adfc56b8baae4b8d18387ea76abb8
#
_cell.length_a   1.000
_cell.length_b   1.000
_cell.length_c   1.000
_cell.angle_alpha   90.00
_cell.angle_beta   90.00
_cell.angle_gamma   90.00
#
_symmetry.space_group_name_H-M   'P 1'
#
loop_
_entity.id
_entity.type
_entity.pdbx_description
1 polymer ?
#
loop_
_entity_poly.entity_id
_entity_poly.type
_entity_poly.pdbx_seq_one_letter_code
_entity_poly.pdbx_strand_id
1 'polypeptide(L)'
;MTRLSGYLLPTEKEAPADAEAISHKLMVRAGLVRQVGSGLWTWLPAGWRVHQRVTAIVREEIDAIGGQEMLMPVIQPAELWRRSGRYEIEELFKLEDRRGADLVLAG
;
A
#
# COMPACT_ATOMS: atom_id res chain seq x y z
N MET A 1 -13.58 0.46 -23.79
CA MET A 1 -14.14 1.72 -23.25
C MET A 1 -14.80 1.43 -21.90
N THR A 2 -14.50 2.21 -20.89
CA THR A 2 -15.11 2.10 -19.56
C THR A 2 -16.43 2.88 -19.52
N ARG A 3 -17.51 2.24 -19.09
CA ARG A 3 -18.81 2.89 -18.90
C ARG A 3 -19.11 3.00 -17.41
N LEU A 4 -19.62 4.14 -16.96
CA LEU A 4 -19.98 4.37 -15.55
C LEU A 4 -21.01 3.38 -15.04
N SER A 5 -21.93 2.94 -15.88
CA SER A 5 -22.95 1.95 -15.51
C SER A 5 -22.39 0.57 -15.14
N GLY A 6 -21.20 0.25 -15.61
CA GLY A 6 -20.50 -1.01 -15.29
C GLY A 6 -19.22 -0.81 -14.47
N TYR A 7 -19.04 0.38 -13.85
CA TYR A 7 -17.80 0.74 -13.16
C TYR A 7 -18.08 1.05 -11.70
N LEU A 8 -17.36 0.39 -10.79
CA LEU A 8 -17.47 0.65 -9.36
C LEU A 8 -16.77 1.98 -9.06
N LEU A 9 -17.56 3.04 -8.94
CA LEU A 9 -17.08 4.39 -8.59
C LEU A 9 -18.00 4.98 -7.51
N PRO A 10 -17.89 4.53 -6.25
CA PRO A 10 -18.75 4.97 -5.16
C PRO A 10 -18.32 6.34 -4.63
N THR A 11 -18.83 7.40 -5.24
CA THR A 11 -18.59 8.77 -4.79
C THR A 11 -19.39 9.11 -3.52
N GLU A 12 -18.88 10.05 -2.73
CA GLU A 12 -19.55 10.53 -1.52
C GLU A 12 -19.62 12.05 -1.51
N LYS A 13 -20.73 12.58 -0.99
CA LYS A 13 -20.93 14.03 -0.88
C LYS A 13 -20.04 14.66 0.17
N GLU A 14 -19.83 13.95 1.26
CA GLU A 14 -19.10 14.45 2.41
C GLU A 14 -17.82 13.65 2.65
N ALA A 15 -16.81 14.33 3.18
CA ALA A 15 -15.58 13.67 3.61
C ALA A 15 -15.80 12.93 4.93
N PRO A 16 -15.00 11.87 5.20
CA PRO A 16 -15.01 11.23 6.53
C PRO A 16 -14.72 12.24 7.64
N ALA A 17 -15.40 12.10 8.77
CA ALA A 17 -15.28 13.05 9.90
C ALA A 17 -13.87 13.09 10.50
N ASP A 18 -13.11 12.00 10.38
CA ASP A 18 -11.73 11.86 10.87
C ASP A 18 -10.68 12.27 9.84
N ALA A 19 -11.09 12.65 8.62
CA ALA A 19 -10.15 13.06 7.57
C ALA A 19 -9.66 14.49 7.82
N GLU A 20 -8.34 14.65 7.92
CA GLU A 20 -7.67 15.94 8.09
C GLU A 20 -7.07 16.45 6.79
N ALA A 21 -6.26 15.62 6.12
CA ALA A 21 -5.61 15.99 4.87
C ALA A 21 -6.61 16.15 3.72
N ILE A 22 -6.42 17.18 2.90
CA ILE A 22 -7.28 17.43 1.73
C ILE A 22 -7.23 16.27 0.73
N SER A 23 -6.08 15.63 0.55
CA SER A 23 -5.93 14.45 -0.31
C SER A 23 -6.81 13.29 0.16
N HIS A 24 -6.82 12.99 1.45
CA HIS A 24 -7.69 11.97 2.04
C HIS A 24 -9.16 12.28 1.77
N LYS A 25 -9.59 13.51 2.06
CA LYS A 25 -10.97 13.96 1.83
C LYS A 25 -11.40 13.76 0.37
N LEU A 26 -10.58 14.22 -0.56
CA LEU A 26 -10.89 14.16 -1.98
C LEU A 26 -10.86 12.72 -2.53
N MET A 27 -9.91 11.91 -2.11
CA MET A 27 -9.80 10.53 -2.57
C MET A 27 -11.01 9.68 -2.14
N VAL A 28 -11.49 9.83 -0.92
CA VAL A 28 -12.69 9.13 -0.44
C VAL A 28 -13.92 9.63 -1.18
N ARG A 29 -14.10 10.95 -1.27
CA ARG A 29 -15.26 11.55 -1.97
C ARG A 29 -15.31 11.18 -3.46
N ALA A 30 -14.17 11.11 -4.12
CA ALA A 30 -14.08 10.72 -5.53
C ALA A 30 -14.24 9.21 -5.78
N GLY A 31 -14.35 8.41 -4.73
CA GLY A 31 -14.52 6.96 -4.88
C GLY A 31 -13.23 6.23 -5.26
N LEU A 32 -12.07 6.77 -4.90
CA LEU A 32 -10.77 6.19 -5.23
C LEU A 32 -10.29 5.17 -4.20
N VAL A 33 -10.62 5.39 -2.93
CA VAL A 33 -10.19 4.52 -1.81
C VAL A 33 -11.31 4.32 -0.79
N ARG A 34 -11.22 3.21 -0.05
CA ARG A 34 -12.03 2.94 1.14
C ARG A 34 -11.15 2.44 2.28
N GLN A 35 -11.43 2.91 3.46
CA GLN A 35 -10.74 2.46 4.66
C GLN A 35 -11.33 1.13 5.13
N VAL A 36 -10.45 0.17 5.44
CA VAL A 36 -10.83 -1.14 6.01
C VAL A 36 -10.56 -1.15 7.52
N GLY A 37 -9.58 -0.41 7.95
CA GLY A 37 -9.19 -0.26 9.34
C GLY A 37 -8.20 0.89 9.47
N SER A 38 -7.74 1.20 10.66
CA SER A 38 -6.76 2.27 10.87
C SER A 38 -5.47 1.97 10.09
N GLY A 39 -5.12 2.87 9.17
CA GLY A 39 -3.96 2.70 8.28
C GLY A 39 -4.11 1.65 7.18
N LEU A 40 -5.27 1.01 7.08
CA LEU A 40 -5.53 -0.05 6.09
C LEU A 40 -6.55 0.43 5.06
N TRP A 41 -6.14 0.46 3.80
CA TRP A 41 -6.91 1.04 2.71
C TRP A 41 -7.11 0.06 1.56
N THR A 42 -8.30 0.07 0.99
CA THR A 42 -8.57 -0.58 -0.30
C THR A 42 -8.50 0.46 -1.40
N TRP A 43 -7.70 0.20 -2.42
CA TRP A 43 -7.73 0.97 -3.66
C TRP A 43 -8.89 0.48 -4.51
N LEU A 44 -9.87 1.34 -4.76
CA LEU A 44 -10.99 1.04 -5.65
C LEU A 44 -10.54 1.13 -7.11
N PRO A 45 -11.33 0.64 -8.08
CA PRO A 45 -10.86 0.53 -9.47
C PRO A 45 -10.25 1.80 -10.05
N ALA A 46 -10.88 2.95 -9.87
CA ALA A 46 -10.33 4.22 -10.37
C ALA A 46 -9.04 4.63 -9.63
N GLY A 47 -9.02 4.46 -8.31
CA GLY A 47 -7.83 4.73 -7.49
C GLY A 47 -6.67 3.82 -7.86
N TRP A 48 -6.95 2.55 -8.09
CA TRP A 48 -5.94 1.58 -8.51
C TRP A 48 -5.32 1.94 -9.86
N ARG A 49 -6.12 2.42 -10.82
CA ARG A 49 -5.61 2.91 -12.11
C ARG A 49 -4.64 4.08 -11.94
N VAL A 50 -4.97 5.03 -11.06
CA VAL A 50 -4.08 6.17 -10.74
C VAL A 50 -2.80 5.65 -10.10
N HIS A 51 -2.90 4.75 -9.11
CA HIS A 51 -1.76 4.13 -8.44
C HIS A 51 -0.82 3.46 -9.45
N GLN A 52 -1.36 2.69 -10.39
CA GLN A 52 -0.58 2.03 -11.44
C GLN A 52 0.13 3.03 -12.35
N ARG A 53 -0.50 4.17 -12.68
CA ARG A 53 0.14 5.22 -13.48
C ARG A 53 1.32 5.85 -12.74
N VAL A 54 1.15 6.15 -11.47
CA VAL A 54 2.25 6.69 -10.64
C VAL A 54 3.39 5.68 -10.54
N THR A 55 3.06 4.41 -10.30
CA THR A 55 4.06 3.33 -10.25
C THR A 55 4.82 3.19 -11.57
N ALA A 56 4.13 3.31 -12.71
CA ALA A 56 4.77 3.25 -14.03
C ALA A 56 5.78 4.39 -14.21
N ILE A 57 5.42 5.61 -13.82
CA ILE A 57 6.32 6.78 -13.90
C ILE A 57 7.56 6.56 -13.03
N VAL A 58 7.39 6.12 -11.79
CA VAL A 58 8.52 5.83 -10.88
C VAL A 58 9.42 4.75 -11.49
N ARG A 59 8.83 3.70 -12.04
CA ARG A 59 9.59 2.60 -12.67
C ARG A 59 10.42 3.12 -13.85
N GLU A 60 9.82 3.89 -14.76
CA GLU A 60 10.51 4.47 -15.91
C GLU A 60 11.72 5.32 -15.49
N GLU A 61 11.55 6.16 -14.48
CA GLU A 61 12.62 7.04 -13.98
C GLU A 61 13.77 6.26 -13.32
N ILE A 62 13.44 5.23 -12.54
CA ILE A 62 14.46 4.40 -11.88
C ILE A 62 15.19 3.53 -12.91
N ASP A 63 14.48 2.95 -13.88
CA ASP A 63 15.10 2.19 -14.96
C ASP A 63 16.06 3.06 -15.79
N ALA A 64 15.68 4.32 -16.03
CA ALA A 64 16.50 5.25 -16.81
C ALA A 64 17.87 5.56 -16.18
N ILE A 65 17.97 5.48 -14.86
CA ILE A 65 19.25 5.66 -14.13
C ILE A 65 19.97 4.34 -13.85
N GLY A 66 19.53 3.23 -14.44
CA GLY A 66 20.15 1.92 -14.32
C GLY A 66 19.67 1.07 -13.14
N GLY A 67 18.56 1.42 -12.53
CA GLY A 67 17.92 0.61 -11.50
C GLY A 67 17.46 -0.74 -12.06
N GLN A 68 17.43 -1.75 -11.20
CA GLN A 68 16.97 -3.09 -11.56
C GLN A 68 15.87 -3.51 -10.59
N GLU A 69 14.66 -3.69 -11.12
CA GLU A 69 13.50 -4.07 -10.32
C GLU A 69 13.57 -5.53 -9.90
N MET A 70 13.25 -5.81 -8.64
CA MET A 70 13.11 -7.18 -8.11
C MET A 70 11.90 -7.26 -7.19
N LEU A 71 11.36 -8.44 -7.04
CA LEU A 71 10.30 -8.73 -6.09
C LEU A 71 10.85 -9.60 -4.97
N MET A 72 10.85 -9.07 -3.76
CA MET A 72 11.27 -9.80 -2.56
C MET A 72 10.04 -10.29 -1.78
N PRO A 73 10.17 -11.38 -0.99
CA PRO A 73 9.09 -11.84 -0.15
C PRO A 73 8.66 -10.78 0.88
N VAL A 74 7.35 -10.64 1.07
CA VAL A 74 6.79 -9.75 2.09
C VAL A 74 7.05 -10.31 3.50
N ILE A 75 6.94 -11.62 3.67
CA ILE A 75 7.29 -12.30 4.92
C ILE A 75 8.74 -12.76 4.83
N GLN A 76 9.56 -12.33 5.78
CA GLN A 76 10.99 -12.57 5.77
C GLN A 76 11.47 -13.19 7.09
N PRO A 77 12.55 -13.99 7.07
CA PRO A 77 13.14 -14.50 8.31
C PRO A 77 13.64 -13.37 9.22
N ALA A 78 13.37 -13.46 10.50
CA ALA A 78 13.79 -12.47 11.49
C ALA A 78 15.33 -12.33 11.58
N GLU A 79 16.07 -13.38 11.23
CA GLU A 79 17.54 -13.40 11.22
C GLU A 79 18.16 -12.25 10.41
N LEU A 80 17.60 -11.95 9.23
CA LEU A 80 18.07 -10.85 8.39
C LEU A 80 17.94 -9.50 9.10
N TRP A 81 16.86 -9.32 9.83
CA TRP A 81 16.54 -8.09 10.56
C TRP A 81 17.38 -7.96 11.82
N ARG A 82 17.64 -9.08 12.53
CA ARG A 82 18.57 -9.10 13.66
C ARG A 82 19.99 -8.74 13.25
N ARG A 83 20.47 -9.28 12.13
CA ARG A 83 21.81 -9.00 11.61
C ARG A 83 21.97 -7.54 11.17
N SER A 84 20.94 -6.92 10.66
CA SER A 84 20.96 -5.49 10.28
C SER A 84 20.72 -4.55 11.47
N GLY A 85 20.44 -5.08 12.67
CA GLY A 85 20.12 -4.30 13.85
C GLY A 85 18.74 -3.65 13.83
N ARG A 86 17.85 -4.09 12.94
CA ARG A 86 16.51 -3.50 12.76
C ARG A 86 15.39 -4.30 13.40
N TYR A 87 15.68 -5.45 13.97
CA TYR A 87 14.65 -6.29 14.59
C TYR A 87 13.99 -5.62 15.80
N GLU A 88 14.69 -4.72 16.48
CA GLU A 88 14.19 -4.03 17.66
C GLU A 88 13.32 -2.81 17.35
N ILE A 89 13.09 -2.49 16.08
CA ILE A 89 12.18 -1.41 15.69
C ILE A 89 10.77 -1.75 16.18
N GLU A 90 10.18 -0.84 16.96
CA GLU A 90 8.90 -1.05 17.63
C GLU A 90 7.75 -1.24 16.62
N GLU A 91 7.78 -0.52 15.51
CA GLU A 91 6.77 -0.55 14.46
C GLU A 91 6.84 -1.80 13.58
N LEU A 92 7.88 -2.61 13.73
CA LEU A 92 8.07 -3.81 12.93
C LEU A 92 7.05 -4.89 13.31
N PHE A 93 6.30 -5.37 12.33
CA PHE A 93 5.41 -6.52 12.53
C PHE A 93 6.20 -7.80 12.66
N LYS A 94 6.13 -8.41 13.82
CA LYS A 94 6.80 -9.67 14.18
C LYS A 94 5.76 -10.77 14.29
N LEU A 95 6.06 -11.91 13.72
CA LEU A 95 5.18 -13.08 13.76
C LEU A 95 6.00 -14.36 13.92
N GLU A 96 5.32 -15.45 14.26
CA GLU A 96 5.91 -16.77 14.40
C GLU A 96 5.11 -17.76 13.57
N ASP A 97 5.78 -18.66 12.86
CA ASP A 97 5.11 -19.70 12.10
C ASP A 97 4.70 -20.89 12.99
N ARG A 98 4.04 -21.87 12.38
CA ARG A 98 3.58 -23.07 13.12
C ARG A 98 4.72 -23.92 13.68
N ARG A 99 5.96 -23.72 13.20
CA ARG A 99 7.16 -24.47 13.63
C ARG A 99 8.00 -23.67 14.62
N GLY A 100 7.54 -22.51 15.06
CA GLY A 100 8.25 -21.64 15.98
C GLY A 100 9.34 -20.78 15.36
N ALA A 101 9.37 -20.66 14.03
CA ALA A 101 10.32 -19.77 13.36
C ALA A 101 9.85 -18.31 13.46
N ASP A 102 10.75 -17.41 13.87
CA ASP A 102 10.48 -15.99 13.95
C ASP A 102 10.56 -15.36 12.56
N LEU A 103 9.51 -14.63 12.22
CA LEU A 103 9.35 -13.97 10.94
C LEU A 103 9.02 -12.50 11.16
N VAL A 104 9.22 -11.70 10.13
CA VAL A 104 8.78 -10.30 10.08
C VAL A 104 8.01 -10.02 8.82
N LEU A 105 7.08 -9.06 8.91
CA LEU A 105 6.40 -8.51 7.76
C LEU A 105 7.21 -7.31 7.27
N ALA A 106 7.87 -7.45 6.13
CA ALA A 106 8.67 -6.37 5.55
C ALA A 106 7.77 -5.27 4.98
N GLY A 107 8.08 -4.03 5.30
CA GLY A 107 7.43 -2.86 4.75
C GLY A 107 8.09 -2.36 3.47
#